data_623dda298bc94d1560ad9561de161f52
#
_entry.id   623dda298bc94d1560ad9561de161f52
#
_cell.length_a   1.000
_cell.length_b   1.000
_cell.length_c   1.000
_cell.angle_alpha   90.00
_cell.angle_beta   90.00
_cell.angle_gamma   90.00
#
_symmetry.space_group_name_H-M   'P 1'
#
loop_
_entity.id
_entity.type
_entity.pdbx_description
1 polymer ?
#
loop_
_entity_poly.entity_id
_entity_poly.type
_entity_poly.pdbx_seq_one_letter_code
_entity_poly.pdbx_strand_id
1 'polypeptide(L)'
;MKFVFVVHSEHYTARVMQLFDAAGIDYYTRWDQAQGKGHGTEPHLGRGSYSSTNSVMMIAFQDEAPLEALIRAIMAANAEIKRAADRIRLFQLPLERMV
;
A
#
# COMPACT_ATOMS: atom_id res chain seq x y z
N MET A 1 10.32 -8.88 14.21
CA MET A 1 9.26 -7.95 13.78
C MET A 1 9.56 -7.41 12.38
N LYS A 2 8.53 -7.06 11.66
CA LYS A 2 8.65 -6.48 10.32
C LYS A 2 7.94 -5.13 10.27
N PHE A 3 8.49 -4.23 9.49
CA PHE A 3 7.94 -2.91 9.26
C PHE A 3 7.57 -2.76 7.79
N VAL A 4 6.38 -2.27 7.51
CA VAL A 4 5.85 -2.27 6.14
C VAL A 4 5.31 -0.89 5.81
N PHE A 5 5.64 -0.43 4.60
CA PHE A 5 4.94 0.66 3.95
C PHE A 5 4.10 0.10 2.81
N VAL A 6 2.84 0.51 2.75
CA VAL A 6 1.96 0.21 1.62
C VAL A 6 1.62 1.52 0.94
N VAL A 7 1.92 1.61 -0.36
CA VAL A 7 1.70 2.81 -1.17
C VAL A 7 0.75 2.46 -2.29
N HIS A 8 -0.31 3.26 -2.44
CA HIS A 8 -1.30 3.02 -3.49
C HIS A 8 -1.95 4.33 -3.91
N SER A 9 -2.56 4.33 -5.10
CA SER A 9 -3.41 5.45 -5.53
C SER A 9 -4.61 5.60 -4.60
N GLU A 10 -5.02 6.84 -4.31
CA GLU A 10 -6.21 7.09 -3.50
C GLU A 10 -7.48 6.49 -4.10
N HIS A 11 -7.53 6.29 -5.41
CA HIS A 11 -8.66 5.62 -6.06
C HIS A 11 -8.87 4.19 -5.57
N TYR A 12 -7.83 3.55 -5.03
CA TYR A 12 -7.89 2.18 -4.54
C TYR A 12 -7.99 2.07 -3.02
N THR A 13 -8.20 3.18 -2.31
CA THR A 13 -8.22 3.16 -0.84
C THR A 13 -9.26 2.18 -0.29
N ALA A 14 -10.48 2.20 -0.82
CA ALA A 14 -11.52 1.29 -0.37
C ALA A 14 -11.12 -0.18 -0.57
N ARG A 15 -10.53 -0.49 -1.74
CA ARG A 15 -10.07 -1.86 -2.04
C ARG A 15 -8.95 -2.28 -1.08
N VAL A 16 -7.97 -1.40 -0.85
CA VAL A 16 -6.85 -1.68 0.06
C VAL A 16 -7.35 -1.93 1.48
N MET A 17 -8.32 -1.15 1.94
CA MET A 17 -8.91 -1.37 3.27
C MET A 17 -9.62 -2.72 3.35
N GLN A 18 -10.27 -3.17 2.28
CA GLN A 18 -10.85 -4.51 2.22
C GLN A 18 -9.78 -5.61 2.32
N LEU A 19 -8.64 -5.41 1.67
CA LEU A 19 -7.51 -6.36 1.76
C LEU A 19 -6.97 -6.44 3.18
N PHE A 20 -6.88 -5.32 3.87
CA PHE A 20 -6.45 -5.27 5.27
C PHE A 20 -7.43 -6.02 6.17
N ASP A 21 -8.73 -5.77 6.01
CA ASP A 21 -9.77 -6.46 6.79
C ASP A 21 -9.70 -7.97 6.57
N ALA A 22 -9.57 -8.40 5.32
CA ALA A 22 -9.49 -9.82 5.00
C ALA A 22 -8.25 -10.49 5.60
N ALA A 23 -7.16 -9.75 5.75
CA ALA A 23 -5.93 -10.24 6.38
C ALA A 23 -5.95 -10.13 7.92
N GLY A 24 -7.02 -9.59 8.50
CA GLY A 24 -7.14 -9.41 9.94
C GLY A 24 -6.30 -8.26 10.49
N ILE A 25 -6.02 -7.25 9.67
CA ILE A 25 -5.18 -6.11 10.06
C ILE A 25 -6.07 -4.90 10.35
N ASP A 26 -6.09 -4.47 11.61
CA ASP A 26 -6.85 -3.30 12.05
C ASP A 26 -5.95 -2.23 12.69
N TYR A 27 -4.65 -2.32 12.45
CA TYR A 27 -3.63 -1.44 13.05
C TYR A 27 -2.71 -0.90 11.96
N TYR A 28 -2.66 0.43 11.83
CA TYR A 28 -1.85 1.11 10.84
C TYR A 28 -1.85 2.62 11.11
N THR A 29 -0.90 3.33 10.51
CA THR A 29 -0.94 4.77 10.36
C THR A 29 -1.05 5.08 8.88
N ARG A 30 -1.94 5.99 8.51
CA ARG A 30 -2.18 6.32 7.10
C ARG A 30 -1.97 7.80 6.84
N TRP A 31 -1.29 8.10 5.75
CA TRP A 31 -1.20 9.44 5.18
C TRP A 31 -1.91 9.45 3.84
N ASP A 32 -2.80 10.42 3.65
CA ASP A 32 -3.45 10.64 2.37
C ASP A 32 -2.81 11.83 1.64
N GLN A 33 -3.11 11.96 0.35
CA GLN A 33 -2.66 13.07 -0.48
C GLN A 33 -1.14 13.15 -0.62
N ALA A 34 -0.47 12.01 -0.60
CA ALA A 34 0.96 11.94 -0.86
C ALA A 34 1.21 11.98 -2.37
N GLN A 35 2.21 12.74 -2.77
CA GLN A 35 2.64 12.78 -4.17
C GLN A 35 3.62 11.65 -4.44
N GLY A 36 3.54 11.06 -5.64
CA GLY A 36 4.45 10.00 -6.00
C GLY A 36 4.64 9.90 -7.51
N LYS A 37 5.82 9.40 -7.89
CA LYS A 37 6.13 9.11 -9.28
C LYS A 37 7.11 7.93 -9.34
N GLY A 38 6.69 6.84 -10.01
CA GLY A 38 7.56 5.72 -10.30
C GLY A 38 8.36 5.95 -11.57
N HIS A 39 9.43 5.20 -11.72
CA HIS A 39 10.20 5.23 -12.96
C HIS A 39 9.36 4.65 -14.11
N GLY A 40 9.18 5.44 -15.17
CA GLY A 40 8.42 5.02 -16.34
C GLY A 40 6.91 4.91 -16.12
N THR A 41 6.37 5.39 -15.00
CA THR A 41 4.94 5.40 -14.72
C THR A 41 4.39 6.83 -14.72
N GLU A 42 3.06 6.94 -14.74
CA GLU A 42 2.41 8.24 -14.61
C GLU A 42 2.56 8.78 -13.19
N PRO A 43 2.82 10.10 -13.03
CA PRO A 43 2.96 10.69 -11.71
C PRO A 43 1.60 10.83 -11.00
N HIS A 44 1.61 10.63 -9.67
CA HIS A 44 0.46 10.86 -8.79
C HIS A 44 0.74 12.13 -7.98
N LEU A 45 0.57 13.28 -8.61
CA LEU A 45 0.93 14.57 -8.02
C LEU A 45 -0.29 15.43 -7.68
N GLY A 46 -1.51 14.90 -7.90
CA GLY A 46 -2.74 15.63 -7.64
C GLY A 46 -3.04 16.72 -8.67
N ARG A 47 -2.36 16.69 -9.82
CA ARG A 47 -2.53 17.71 -10.86
C ARG A 47 -2.21 17.11 -12.23
N GLY A 48 -2.58 17.82 -13.28
CA GLY A 48 -2.36 17.40 -14.66
C GLY A 48 -3.49 16.53 -15.17
N SER A 49 -3.25 15.77 -16.23
CA SER A 49 -4.25 14.91 -16.87
C SER A 49 -4.65 13.71 -15.99
N TYR A 50 -3.80 13.32 -15.06
CA TYR A 50 -4.06 12.28 -14.07
C TYR A 50 -3.95 12.89 -12.68
N SER A 51 -5.08 13.29 -12.12
CA SER A 51 -5.12 14.15 -10.93
C SER A 51 -5.26 13.38 -9.61
N SER A 52 -4.72 12.17 -9.53
CA SER A 52 -4.72 11.43 -8.27
C SER A 52 -3.48 11.69 -7.44
N THR A 53 -3.61 11.45 -6.14
CA THR A 53 -2.48 11.37 -5.21
C THR A 53 -2.43 9.96 -4.65
N ASN A 54 -1.37 9.66 -3.90
CA ASN A 54 -1.21 8.37 -3.23
C ASN A 54 -1.63 8.45 -1.77
N SER A 55 -2.02 7.30 -1.23
CA SER A 55 -2.07 7.06 0.20
C SER A 55 -0.89 6.18 0.59
N VAL A 56 -0.34 6.43 1.77
CA VAL A 56 0.76 5.67 2.34
C VAL A 56 0.32 5.13 3.69
N MET A 57 0.52 3.85 3.92
CA MET A 57 0.24 3.23 5.21
C MET A 57 1.52 2.66 5.80
N MET A 58 1.64 2.77 7.11
CA MET A 58 2.77 2.25 7.88
C MET A 58 2.23 1.25 8.88
N ILE A 59 2.80 0.05 8.89
CA ILE A 59 2.36 -1.04 9.76
C ILE A 59 3.57 -1.73 10.38
N ALA A 60 3.52 -1.98 11.69
CA ALA A 60 4.49 -2.83 12.36
C ALA A 60 3.83 -4.18 12.66
N PHE A 61 4.48 -5.27 12.23
CA PHE A 61 4.00 -6.63 12.42
C PHE A 61 4.85 -7.38 13.44
N GLN A 62 4.22 -7.91 14.46
CA GLN A 62 4.87 -8.86 15.36
C GLN A 62 4.75 -10.29 14.83
N ASP A 63 3.61 -10.64 14.22
CA ASP A 63 3.36 -11.94 13.63
C ASP A 63 3.45 -11.85 12.11
N GLU A 64 4.03 -12.85 11.48
CA GLU A 64 4.18 -12.86 10.03
C GLU A 64 2.93 -13.34 9.29
N ALA A 65 2.03 -14.09 9.95
CA ALA A 65 0.86 -14.64 9.29
C ALA A 65 -0.04 -13.58 8.64
N PRO A 66 -0.43 -12.49 9.34
CA PRO A 66 -1.23 -11.45 8.69
C PRO A 66 -0.45 -10.70 7.60
N LEU A 67 0.86 -10.52 7.76
CA LEU A 67 1.69 -9.90 6.73
C LEU A 67 1.71 -10.76 5.45
N GLU A 68 1.93 -12.06 5.59
CA GLU A 68 1.93 -12.97 4.43
C GLU A 68 0.57 -13.02 3.75
N ALA A 69 -0.51 -12.99 4.52
CA ALA A 69 -1.87 -12.92 3.97
C ALA A 69 -2.08 -11.63 3.17
N LEU A 70 -1.60 -10.50 3.69
CA LEU A 70 -1.69 -9.22 3.00
C LEU A 70 -0.89 -9.22 1.70
N ILE A 71 0.33 -9.76 1.72
CA ILE A 71 1.17 -9.85 0.52
C ILE A 71 0.47 -10.64 -0.58
N ARG A 72 -0.09 -11.81 -0.23
CA ARG A 72 -0.82 -12.64 -1.20
C ARG A 72 -2.03 -11.89 -1.78
N ALA A 73 -2.77 -11.19 -0.92
CA ALA A 73 -3.94 -10.42 -1.33
C ALA A 73 -3.56 -9.27 -2.28
N ILE A 74 -2.46 -8.56 -1.98
CA ILE A 74 -1.96 -7.48 -2.83
C ILE A 74 -1.50 -8.03 -4.18
N MET A 75 -0.80 -9.15 -4.20
CA MET A 75 -0.36 -9.77 -5.45
C MET A 75 -1.55 -10.14 -6.33
N ALA A 76 -2.60 -10.72 -5.73
CA ALA A 76 -3.82 -11.07 -6.46
C ALA A 76 -4.53 -9.83 -7.00
N ALA A 77 -4.63 -8.77 -6.22
CA ALA A 77 -5.24 -7.51 -6.66
C ALA A 77 -4.44 -6.88 -7.79
N ASN A 78 -3.10 -6.85 -7.69
CA ASN A 78 -2.24 -6.27 -8.72
C ASN A 78 -2.31 -7.02 -10.04
N ALA A 79 -2.60 -8.32 -10.03
CA ALA A 79 -2.78 -9.09 -11.24
C ALA A 79 -3.96 -8.59 -12.09
N GLU A 80 -4.94 -7.94 -11.46
CA GLU A 80 -6.10 -7.37 -12.14
C GLU A 80 -5.95 -5.90 -12.51
N ILE A 81 -4.92 -5.22 -11.99
CA ILE A 81 -4.69 -3.80 -12.24
C ILE A 81 -3.80 -3.65 -13.47
N LYS A 82 -4.35 -3.05 -14.53
CA LYS A 82 -3.66 -2.96 -15.83
C LYS A 82 -2.59 -1.88 -15.85
N ARG A 83 -2.84 -0.72 -15.23
CA ARG A 83 -1.90 0.41 -15.25
C ARG A 83 -0.87 0.23 -14.14
N ALA A 84 0.40 0.22 -14.52
CA ALA A 84 1.49 0.06 -13.56
C ALA A 84 1.48 1.14 -12.47
N ALA A 85 1.10 2.38 -12.81
CA ALA A 85 1.02 3.48 -11.88
C ALA A 85 -0.04 3.26 -10.78
N ASP A 86 -1.04 2.40 -11.03
CA ASP A 86 -2.13 2.14 -10.10
C ASP A 86 -1.89 0.93 -9.22
N ARG A 87 -0.83 0.17 -9.45
CA ARG A 87 -0.54 -1.02 -8.66
C ARG A 87 -0.17 -0.68 -7.24
N ILE A 88 -0.63 -1.53 -6.33
CA ILE A 88 -0.34 -1.41 -4.90
C ILE A 88 1.09 -1.86 -4.66
N ARG A 89 1.88 -1.07 -3.94
CA ARG A 89 3.26 -1.40 -3.58
C ARG A 89 3.36 -1.65 -2.09
N LEU A 90 4.07 -2.70 -1.72
CA LEU A 90 4.37 -3.01 -0.33
C LEU A 90 5.89 -3.11 -0.19
N PHE A 91 6.44 -2.35 0.75
CA PHE A 91 7.86 -2.37 1.07
C PHE A 91 8.02 -2.95 2.47
N GLN A 92 8.83 -3.99 2.60
CA GLN A 92 9.06 -4.68 3.87
C GLN A 92 10.49 -4.46 4.31
N LEU A 93 10.64 -4.11 5.59
CA LEU A 93 11.94 -3.88 6.22
C LEU A 93 11.99 -4.64 7.54
N PRO A 94 13.18 -5.07 7.99
CA PRO A 94 13.32 -5.55 9.36
C PRO A 94 13.05 -4.42 10.35
N LEU A 95 12.40 -4.73 11.45
CA LEU A 95 12.19 -3.80 12.55
C LEU A 95 12.88 -4.35 13.79
N GLU A 96 13.92 -3.64 14.26
CA GLU A 96 14.69 -4.10 15.42
C GLU A 96 13.94 -3.89 16.72
N ARG A 97 13.23 -2.76 16.84
CA ARG A 97 12.59 -2.39 18.09
C ARG A 97 11.42 -1.45 17.84
N MET A 98 10.40 -1.64 18.63
CA MET A 98 9.28 -0.70 18.73
C MET A 98 9.08 -0.39 20.20
N VAL A 99 9.09 0.87 20.55
CA VAL A 99 8.87 1.33 21.93
C VAL A 99 7.64 2.22 22.04
#